data_b4e7f8c8cd5effa2b01607072be39e6f
#
_entry.id   b4e7f8c8cd5effa2b01607072be39e6f
#
_cell.length_a   1.000
_cell.length_b   1.000
_cell.length_c   1.000
_cell.angle_alpha   90.00
_cell.angle_beta   90.00
_cell.angle_gamma   90.00
#
_symmetry.space_group_name_H-M   'P 1'
#
loop_
_entity.id
_entity.type
_entity.pdbx_description
1 polymer ?
#
loop_
_entity_poly.entity_id
_entity_poly.type
_entity_poly.pdbx_seq_one_letter_code
_entity_poly.pdbx_strand_id
1 'polypeptide(L)'
;MNSLEMQSLAVLSGLTPLSDSREELIRFMSLKRDRDILIERAQREGVASFLYKNLKACGLLESLSPSQRERLETFYFQTLRLNLRLIRDLKQILVAVNQKGIRVVLLQGIILLAQLYSDIGLRPLGDIDLWVLQEDYQLLIGVLESLGYERHPLYPNTLRRGLTVLDLHTHLMGADRIRTRALLLSKD
;
A
#
# COMPACT_ATOMS: atom_id res chain seq x y z
N MET A 1 -11.37 -10.35 -19.77
CA MET A 1 -10.06 -9.75 -19.47
C MET A 1 -9.04 -10.44 -20.35
N ASN A 2 -8.43 -9.73 -21.27
CA ASN A 2 -7.50 -10.32 -22.22
C ASN A 2 -6.19 -10.66 -21.50
N SER A 3 -5.70 -11.89 -21.64
CA SER A 3 -4.44 -12.40 -21.03
C SER A 3 -3.24 -11.48 -21.29
N LEU A 4 -3.20 -10.84 -22.47
CA LEU A 4 -2.18 -9.89 -22.88
C LEU A 4 -2.13 -8.60 -22.03
N GLU A 5 -3.27 -8.08 -21.61
CA GLU A 5 -3.35 -6.86 -20.80
C GLU A 5 -2.85 -7.09 -19.36
N MET A 6 -3.10 -8.28 -18.79
CA MET A 6 -2.58 -8.67 -17.46
C MET A 6 -1.08 -8.90 -17.49
N GLN A 7 -0.56 -9.53 -18.55
CA GLN A 7 0.88 -9.75 -18.71
C GLN A 7 1.60 -8.41 -18.84
N SER A 8 1.08 -7.47 -19.65
CA SER A 8 1.67 -6.14 -19.80
C SER A 8 1.74 -5.37 -18.47
N LEU A 9 0.69 -5.43 -17.63
CA LEU A 9 0.70 -4.78 -16.31
C LEU A 9 1.70 -5.43 -15.34
N ALA A 10 1.83 -6.75 -15.34
CA ALA A 10 2.78 -7.47 -14.49
C ALA A 10 4.23 -7.11 -14.86
N VAL A 11 4.54 -7.03 -16.16
CA VAL A 11 5.85 -6.62 -16.68
C VAL A 11 6.13 -5.15 -16.38
N LEU A 12 5.14 -4.27 -16.59
CA LEU A 12 5.26 -2.83 -16.34
C LEU A 12 5.42 -2.52 -14.84
N SER A 13 4.97 -3.42 -13.96
CA SER A 13 5.12 -3.29 -12.50
C SER A 13 6.47 -3.77 -11.94
N GLY A 14 7.40 -4.19 -12.78
CA GLY A 14 8.75 -4.60 -12.33
C GLY A 14 8.79 -5.97 -11.64
N LEU A 15 7.75 -6.80 -11.80
CA LEU A 15 7.72 -8.18 -11.29
C LEU A 15 8.51 -9.16 -12.16
N THR A 16 9.08 -8.68 -13.27
CA THR A 16 9.92 -9.45 -14.20
C THR A 16 11.32 -8.85 -14.30
N PRO A 17 12.35 -9.62 -14.71
CA PRO A 17 13.70 -9.12 -14.91
C PRO A 17 13.76 -7.92 -15.87
N LEU A 18 14.67 -6.98 -15.61
CA LEU A 18 14.83 -5.71 -16.37
C LEU A 18 14.99 -5.87 -17.90
N SER A 19 15.53 -7.00 -18.38
CA SER A 19 15.67 -7.32 -19.80
C SER A 19 14.31 -7.44 -20.48
N ASP A 20 13.39 -8.20 -19.88
CA ASP A 20 12.05 -8.46 -20.44
C ASP A 20 11.15 -7.23 -20.31
N SER A 21 11.37 -6.43 -19.26
CA SER A 21 10.63 -5.20 -19.00
C SER A 21 10.88 -4.12 -20.07
N ARG A 22 12.07 -4.08 -20.66
CA ARG A 22 12.40 -3.05 -21.68
C ARG A 22 11.66 -3.26 -22.98
N GLU A 23 11.58 -4.49 -23.47
CA GLU A 23 10.86 -4.81 -24.71
C GLU A 23 9.35 -4.54 -24.55
N GLU A 24 8.77 -4.89 -23.41
CA GLU A 24 7.37 -4.61 -23.11
C GLU A 24 7.11 -3.10 -22.94
N LEU A 25 8.03 -2.33 -22.37
CA LEU A 25 7.93 -0.88 -22.33
C LEU A 25 7.96 -0.26 -23.74
N ILE A 26 8.81 -0.77 -24.63
CA ILE A 26 8.86 -0.34 -26.03
C ILE A 26 7.53 -0.70 -26.72
N ARG A 27 7.02 -1.91 -26.48
CA ARG A 27 5.71 -2.34 -26.98
C ARG A 27 4.57 -1.45 -26.45
N PHE A 28 4.56 -1.14 -25.16
CA PHE A 28 3.64 -0.16 -24.57
C PHE A 28 3.73 1.19 -25.29
N MET A 29 4.94 1.65 -25.59
CA MET A 29 5.15 2.91 -26.30
C MET A 29 4.63 2.89 -27.75
N SER A 30 4.49 1.71 -28.38
CA SER A 30 3.90 1.57 -29.72
C SER A 30 2.38 1.68 -29.75
N LEU A 31 1.70 1.45 -28.60
CA LEU A 31 0.24 1.46 -28.44
C LEU A 31 -0.33 2.89 -28.31
N LYS A 32 -0.19 3.74 -29.34
CA LYS A 32 -0.55 5.17 -29.25
C LYS A 32 -1.99 5.45 -28.78
N ARG A 33 -2.98 4.62 -29.14
CA ARG A 33 -4.40 4.81 -28.81
C ARG A 33 -4.77 4.26 -27.42
N ASP A 34 -4.06 3.25 -26.93
CA ASP A 34 -4.45 2.51 -25.73
C ASP A 34 -3.66 2.91 -24.49
N ARG A 35 -2.65 3.81 -24.65
CA ARG A 35 -1.80 4.26 -23.53
C ARG A 35 -2.58 4.90 -22.37
N ASP A 36 -3.58 5.72 -22.69
CA ASP A 36 -4.39 6.37 -21.65
C ASP A 36 -5.21 5.37 -20.86
N ILE A 37 -5.77 4.36 -21.53
CA ILE A 37 -6.49 3.26 -20.89
C ILE A 37 -5.56 2.45 -19.98
N LEU A 38 -4.34 2.14 -20.45
CA LEU A 38 -3.35 1.41 -19.66
C LEU A 38 -2.85 2.21 -18.47
N ILE A 39 -2.62 3.52 -18.61
CA ILE A 39 -2.24 4.41 -17.50
C ILE A 39 -3.36 4.48 -16.45
N GLU A 40 -4.60 4.66 -16.89
CA GLU A 40 -5.76 4.67 -15.99
C GLU A 40 -5.89 3.36 -15.23
N ARG A 41 -5.69 2.24 -15.90
CA ARG A 41 -5.69 0.93 -15.27
C ARG A 41 -4.55 0.75 -14.30
N ALA A 42 -3.33 1.15 -14.66
CA ALA A 42 -2.18 1.13 -13.75
C ALA A 42 -2.43 1.96 -12.48
N GLN A 43 -3.14 3.10 -12.61
CA GLN A 43 -3.55 3.90 -11.46
C GLN A 43 -4.57 3.17 -10.57
N ARG A 44 -5.58 2.53 -11.16
CA ARG A 44 -6.59 1.75 -10.40
C ARG A 44 -6.00 0.55 -9.68
N GLU A 45 -5.05 -0.14 -10.32
CA GLU A 45 -4.37 -1.29 -9.74
C GLU A 45 -3.21 -0.90 -8.78
N GLY A 46 -2.95 0.39 -8.60
CA GLY A 46 -1.89 0.88 -7.71
C GLY A 46 -0.45 0.67 -8.22
N VAL A 47 -0.27 0.38 -9.53
CA VAL A 47 1.04 0.08 -10.13
C VAL A 47 1.58 1.20 -11.01
N ALA A 48 0.88 2.34 -11.11
CA ALA A 48 1.28 3.46 -11.94
C ALA A 48 2.63 4.08 -11.52
N SER A 49 2.98 4.00 -10.24
CA SER A 49 4.29 4.43 -9.74
C SER A 49 5.44 3.60 -10.30
N PHE A 50 5.25 2.29 -10.45
CA PHE A 50 6.22 1.41 -11.09
C PHE A 50 6.38 1.76 -12.57
N LEU A 51 5.26 1.94 -13.28
CA LEU A 51 5.27 2.36 -14.68
C LEU A 51 6.06 3.68 -14.86
N TYR A 52 5.80 4.68 -13.99
CA TYR A 52 6.54 5.94 -13.98
C TYR A 52 8.05 5.73 -13.82
N LYS A 53 8.47 4.97 -12.81
CA LYS A 53 9.90 4.74 -12.51
C LYS A 53 10.59 3.96 -13.63
N ASN A 54 9.92 2.93 -14.17
CA ASN A 54 10.48 2.13 -15.26
C ASN A 54 10.63 2.94 -16.55
N LEU A 55 9.62 3.73 -16.92
CA LEU A 55 9.72 4.66 -18.08
C LEU A 55 10.84 5.68 -17.88
N LYS A 56 10.98 6.21 -16.65
CA LYS A 56 12.05 7.15 -16.31
C LYS A 56 13.42 6.51 -16.43
N ALA A 57 13.60 5.31 -15.88
CA ALA A 57 14.87 4.58 -15.94
C ALA A 57 15.29 4.21 -17.35
N CYS A 58 14.32 3.96 -18.26
CA CYS A 58 14.57 3.67 -19.66
C CYS A 58 14.69 4.93 -20.57
N GLY A 59 14.55 6.14 -20.01
CA GLY A 59 14.57 7.39 -20.81
C GLY A 59 13.35 7.57 -21.73
N LEU A 60 12.24 6.90 -21.44
CA LEU A 60 11.03 6.87 -22.30
C LEU A 60 9.94 7.86 -21.85
N LEU A 61 10.11 8.56 -20.72
CA LEU A 61 9.11 9.53 -20.25
C LEU A 61 8.82 10.66 -21.25
N GLU A 62 9.86 11.13 -21.95
CA GLU A 62 9.74 12.21 -22.92
C GLU A 62 8.96 11.80 -24.20
N SER A 63 8.77 10.49 -24.40
CA SER A 63 7.98 9.96 -25.51
C SER A 63 6.46 9.89 -25.19
N LEU A 64 6.07 10.19 -23.94
CA LEU A 64 4.68 10.36 -23.54
C LEU A 64 4.18 11.78 -23.88
N SER A 65 2.86 11.93 -24.05
CA SER A 65 2.26 13.25 -24.06
C SER A 65 2.46 13.96 -22.71
N PRO A 66 2.47 15.30 -22.66
CA PRO A 66 2.60 16.04 -21.41
C PRO A 66 1.56 15.61 -20.36
N SER A 67 0.31 15.38 -20.78
CA SER A 67 -0.78 14.95 -19.90
C SER A 67 -0.54 13.53 -19.34
N GLN A 68 -0.08 12.58 -20.16
CA GLN A 68 0.23 11.22 -19.71
C GLN A 68 1.38 11.20 -18.70
N ARG A 69 2.43 11.98 -18.97
CA ARG A 69 3.57 12.14 -18.06
C ARG A 69 3.13 12.74 -16.73
N GLU A 70 2.40 13.85 -16.76
CA GLU A 70 1.88 14.53 -15.57
C GLU A 70 1.01 13.59 -14.71
N ARG A 71 0.15 12.78 -15.33
CA ARG A 71 -0.70 11.81 -14.60
C ARG A 71 0.14 10.78 -13.84
N LEU A 72 1.15 10.21 -14.46
CA LEU A 72 2.04 9.22 -13.82
C LEU A 72 2.90 9.85 -12.73
N GLU A 73 3.45 11.01 -12.99
CA GLU A 73 4.27 11.76 -12.04
C GLU A 73 3.47 12.19 -10.82
N THR A 74 2.28 12.73 -11.03
CA THR A 74 1.35 13.11 -9.96
C THR A 74 0.99 11.90 -9.09
N PHE A 75 0.68 10.76 -9.68
CA PHE A 75 0.37 9.54 -8.94
C PHE A 75 1.55 9.09 -8.07
N TYR A 76 2.77 9.09 -8.62
CA TYR A 76 3.96 8.73 -7.87
C TYR A 76 4.20 9.67 -6.68
N PHE A 77 4.17 10.99 -6.90
CA PHE A 77 4.42 11.96 -5.83
C PHE A 77 3.30 11.99 -4.78
N GLN A 78 2.04 11.77 -5.17
CA GLN A 78 0.94 11.60 -4.23
C GLN A 78 1.15 10.36 -3.36
N THR A 79 1.50 9.23 -3.95
CA THR A 79 1.84 7.98 -3.24
C THR A 79 2.99 8.22 -2.25
N LEU A 80 4.08 8.81 -2.70
CA LEU A 80 5.24 9.14 -1.87
C LEU A 80 4.84 10.01 -0.67
N ARG A 81 4.07 11.07 -0.91
CA ARG A 81 3.62 12.00 0.14
C ARG A 81 2.72 11.32 1.17
N LEU A 82 1.79 10.49 0.72
CA LEU A 82 0.90 9.75 1.62
C LEU A 82 1.68 8.74 2.46
N ASN A 83 2.57 7.97 1.86
CA ASN A 83 3.38 6.99 2.57
C ASN A 83 4.33 7.64 3.60
N LEU A 84 4.95 8.78 3.27
CA LEU A 84 5.75 9.56 4.22
C LEU A 84 4.93 10.00 5.43
N ARG A 85 3.68 10.42 5.21
CA ARG A 85 2.76 10.77 6.30
C ARG A 85 2.46 9.55 7.18
N LEU A 86 2.05 8.43 6.56
CA LEU A 86 1.75 7.20 7.29
C LEU A 86 2.94 6.72 8.12
N ILE A 87 4.15 6.74 7.56
CA ILE A 87 5.38 6.38 8.28
C ILE A 87 5.65 7.32 9.46
N ARG A 88 5.46 8.63 9.28
CA ARG A 88 5.62 9.61 10.36
C ARG A 88 4.61 9.36 11.48
N ASP A 89 3.35 9.15 11.13
CA ASP A 89 2.27 8.92 12.07
C ASP A 89 2.48 7.59 12.81
N LEU A 90 2.89 6.54 12.09
CA LEU A 90 3.27 5.26 12.69
C LEU A 90 4.41 5.42 13.72
N LYS A 91 5.45 6.19 13.41
CA LYS A 91 6.54 6.45 14.38
C LYS A 91 6.02 7.08 15.67
N GLN A 92 5.10 8.03 15.59
CA GLN A 92 4.47 8.64 16.78
C GLN A 92 3.68 7.60 17.58
N ILE A 93 2.91 6.75 16.91
CA ILE A 93 2.15 5.67 17.56
C ILE A 93 3.11 4.71 18.26
N LEU A 94 4.16 4.23 17.58
CA LEU A 94 5.10 3.27 18.14
C LEU A 94 5.83 3.82 19.38
N VAL A 95 6.18 5.10 19.39
CA VAL A 95 6.76 5.76 20.57
C VAL A 95 5.75 5.75 21.73
N ALA A 96 4.50 6.14 21.50
CA ALA A 96 3.48 6.23 22.53
C ALA A 96 3.09 4.85 23.11
N VAL A 97 2.93 3.83 22.27
CA VAL A 97 2.61 2.47 22.72
C VAL A 97 3.76 1.84 23.50
N ASN A 98 5.02 2.09 23.08
CA ASN A 98 6.21 1.61 23.78
C ASN A 98 6.31 2.23 25.19
N GLN A 99 6.03 3.52 25.34
CA GLN A 99 6.00 4.20 26.65
C GLN A 99 4.97 3.60 27.62
N LYS A 100 3.93 2.97 27.11
CA LYS A 100 2.89 2.30 27.90
C LYS A 100 3.11 0.79 28.05
N GLY A 101 4.18 0.26 27.48
CA GLY A 101 4.48 -1.17 27.51
C GLY A 101 3.54 -2.03 26.66
N ILE A 102 2.76 -1.42 25.76
CA ILE A 102 1.85 -2.13 24.88
C ILE A 102 2.64 -2.78 23.75
N ARG A 103 2.42 -4.07 23.53
CA ARG A 103 3.02 -4.81 22.41
C ARG A 103 2.08 -4.77 21.21
N VAL A 104 2.57 -4.25 20.09
CA VAL A 104 1.85 -4.24 18.82
C VAL A 104 2.69 -4.92 17.74
N VAL A 105 2.01 -5.56 16.80
CA VAL A 105 2.63 -6.14 15.60
C VAL A 105 2.07 -5.39 14.39
N LEU A 106 2.99 -4.91 13.55
CA LEU A 106 2.62 -4.32 12.27
C LEU A 106 2.25 -5.43 11.30
N LEU A 107 1.19 -5.24 10.54
CA LEU A 107 0.71 -6.23 9.58
C LEU A 107 0.76 -5.67 8.15
N GLN A 108 0.72 -6.56 7.17
CA GLN A 108 0.47 -6.28 5.74
C GLN A 108 1.31 -5.16 5.08
N GLY A 109 0.60 -4.17 4.52
CA GLY A 109 1.13 -3.19 3.58
C GLY A 109 2.35 -2.42 4.07
N ILE A 110 2.34 -1.97 5.32
CA ILE A 110 3.43 -1.15 5.88
C ILE A 110 4.73 -1.95 6.07
N ILE A 111 4.63 -3.24 6.44
CA ILE A 111 5.80 -4.12 6.55
C ILE A 111 6.37 -4.42 5.17
N LEU A 112 5.50 -4.75 4.20
CA LEU A 112 5.94 -5.00 2.84
C LEU A 112 6.65 -3.77 2.26
N LEU A 113 6.11 -2.56 2.51
CA LEU A 113 6.75 -1.32 2.07
C LEU A 113 8.15 -1.16 2.66
N ALA A 114 8.34 -1.47 3.94
CA ALA A 114 9.63 -1.32 4.62
C ALA A 114 10.67 -2.37 4.22
N GLN A 115 10.22 -3.59 3.88
CA GLN A 115 11.14 -4.72 3.67
C GLN A 115 11.43 -5.00 2.19
N LEU A 116 10.47 -4.76 1.30
CA LEU A 116 10.56 -5.19 -0.10
C LEU A 116 10.77 -4.02 -1.07
N TYR A 117 10.44 -2.80 -0.68
CA TYR A 117 10.49 -1.66 -1.60
C TYR A 117 11.67 -0.74 -1.27
N SER A 118 12.56 -0.57 -2.24
CA SER A 118 13.67 0.41 -2.14
C SER A 118 13.21 1.87 -2.24
N ASP A 119 11.99 2.09 -2.73
CA ASP A 119 11.38 3.40 -2.93
C ASP A 119 9.94 3.38 -2.42
N ILE A 120 9.70 4.12 -1.36
CA ILE A 120 8.38 4.18 -0.69
C ILE A 120 7.28 4.84 -1.54
N GLY A 121 7.62 5.47 -2.65
CA GLY A 121 6.66 6.01 -3.63
C GLY A 121 6.10 4.97 -4.58
N LEU A 122 6.59 3.71 -4.57
CA LEU A 122 6.18 2.70 -5.52
C LEU A 122 4.84 2.03 -5.19
N ARG A 123 4.55 1.81 -3.92
CA ARG A 123 3.34 1.10 -3.47
C ARG A 123 2.44 2.04 -2.66
N PRO A 124 1.22 2.37 -3.15
CA PRO A 124 0.28 3.12 -2.34
C PRO A 124 -0.17 2.29 -1.13
N LEU A 125 -0.20 2.93 0.04
CA LEU A 125 -0.80 2.40 1.26
C LEU A 125 -2.11 3.13 1.52
N GLY A 126 -3.17 2.37 1.91
CA GLY A 126 -4.46 2.92 2.33
C GLY A 126 -4.55 3.17 3.83
N ASP A 127 -3.90 2.32 4.60
CA ASP A 127 -4.05 2.20 6.04
C ASP A 127 -2.80 1.64 6.72
N ILE A 128 -2.85 1.57 8.03
CA ILE A 128 -1.87 0.89 8.87
C ILE A 128 -2.63 -0.16 9.67
N ASP A 129 -2.33 -1.43 9.41
CA ASP A 129 -2.85 -2.55 10.16
C ASP A 129 -1.99 -2.83 11.40
N LEU A 130 -2.60 -2.81 12.58
CA LEU A 130 -1.95 -3.11 13.86
C LEU A 130 -2.64 -4.31 14.53
N TRP A 131 -1.86 -5.33 14.85
CA TRP A 131 -2.33 -6.38 15.73
C TRP A 131 -1.89 -6.10 17.17
N VAL A 132 -2.79 -6.34 18.13
CA VAL A 132 -2.58 -6.15 19.55
C VAL A 132 -3.25 -7.29 20.34
N LEU A 133 -2.71 -7.64 21.50
CA LEU A 133 -3.37 -8.58 22.40
C LEU A 133 -4.73 -8.04 22.86
N GLN A 134 -5.71 -8.93 23.02
CA GLN A 134 -7.07 -8.55 23.43
C GLN A 134 -7.07 -7.79 24.77
N GLU A 135 -6.19 -8.15 25.69
CA GLU A 135 -6.02 -7.52 27.00
C GLU A 135 -5.51 -6.06 26.90
N ASP A 136 -4.67 -5.77 25.91
CA ASP A 136 -4.08 -4.43 25.69
C ASP A 136 -4.95 -3.54 24.79
N TYR A 137 -6.01 -4.08 24.18
CA TYR A 137 -6.80 -3.38 23.17
C TYR A 137 -7.38 -2.05 23.67
N GLN A 138 -8.00 -2.03 24.86
CA GLN A 138 -8.59 -0.81 25.40
C GLN A 138 -7.54 0.24 25.80
N LEU A 139 -6.39 -0.22 26.28
CA LEU A 139 -5.27 0.66 26.58
C LEU A 139 -4.70 1.29 25.30
N LEU A 140 -4.56 0.49 24.23
CA LEU A 140 -4.15 0.99 22.92
C LEU A 140 -5.11 2.05 22.38
N ILE A 141 -6.44 1.80 22.47
CA ILE A 141 -7.46 2.78 22.07
C ILE A 141 -7.24 4.11 22.80
N GLY A 142 -7.07 4.09 24.14
CA GLY A 142 -6.85 5.32 24.92
C GLY A 142 -5.57 6.06 24.50
N VAL A 143 -4.51 5.34 24.17
CA VAL A 143 -3.27 5.94 23.63
C VAL A 143 -3.53 6.60 22.27
N LEU A 144 -4.23 5.93 21.36
CA LEU A 144 -4.53 6.48 20.04
C LEU A 144 -5.45 7.71 20.11
N GLU A 145 -6.46 7.67 20.97
CA GLU A 145 -7.34 8.82 21.23
C GLU A 145 -6.54 10.03 21.78
N SER A 146 -5.58 9.79 22.67
CA SER A 146 -4.69 10.85 23.19
C SER A 146 -3.79 11.47 22.10
N LEU A 147 -3.51 10.72 21.03
CA LEU A 147 -2.80 11.21 19.84
C LEU A 147 -3.73 11.89 18.82
N GLY A 148 -5.02 12.03 19.13
CA GLY A 148 -6.01 12.68 18.29
C GLY A 148 -6.61 11.78 17.21
N TYR A 149 -6.54 10.47 17.39
CA TYR A 149 -7.28 9.54 16.53
C TYR A 149 -8.72 9.41 17.02
N GLU A 150 -9.67 9.42 16.12
CA GLU A 150 -11.09 9.27 16.37
C GLU A 150 -11.56 7.92 15.83
N ARG A 151 -12.45 7.25 16.57
CA ARG A 151 -13.06 5.97 16.14
C ARG A 151 -13.99 6.21 14.96
N HIS A 152 -13.95 5.31 13.99
CA HIS A 152 -14.92 5.33 12.90
C HIS A 152 -16.32 4.94 13.41
N PRO A 153 -17.39 5.70 13.10
CA PRO A 153 -18.71 5.46 13.68
C PRO A 153 -19.33 4.10 13.31
N LEU A 154 -18.97 3.56 12.13
CA LEU A 154 -19.50 2.27 11.63
C LEU A 154 -18.52 1.10 11.79
N TYR A 155 -17.24 1.38 11.97
CA TYR A 155 -16.18 0.36 12.05
C TYR A 155 -15.40 0.53 13.35
N PRO A 156 -15.80 -0.17 14.44
CA PRO A 156 -15.28 0.10 15.78
C PRO A 156 -13.79 -0.18 15.96
N ASN A 157 -13.20 -0.99 15.08
CA ASN A 157 -11.77 -1.31 15.07
C ASN A 157 -10.95 -0.38 14.17
N THR A 158 -11.60 0.55 13.49
CA THR A 158 -10.95 1.52 12.60
C THR A 158 -10.89 2.87 13.28
N LEU A 159 -9.71 3.47 13.36
CA LEU A 159 -9.51 4.84 13.85
C LEU A 159 -8.92 5.70 12.75
N ARG A 160 -9.16 7.02 12.84
CA ARG A 160 -8.73 7.96 11.84
C ARG A 160 -8.18 9.24 12.47
N ARG A 161 -7.10 9.77 11.86
CA ARG A 161 -6.60 11.11 12.12
C ARG A 161 -6.22 11.77 10.78
N GLY A 162 -7.04 12.71 10.33
CA GLY A 162 -6.88 13.31 9.00
C GLY A 162 -6.98 12.30 7.87
N LEU A 163 -5.88 12.05 7.15
CA LEU A 163 -5.80 11.05 6.07
C LEU A 163 -5.21 9.71 6.53
N THR A 164 -4.80 9.58 7.78
CA THR A 164 -4.25 8.34 8.32
C THR A 164 -5.36 7.51 8.89
N VAL A 165 -5.49 6.29 8.38
CA VAL A 165 -6.43 5.26 8.83
C VAL A 165 -5.66 4.17 9.52
N LEU A 166 -6.16 3.70 10.66
CA LEU A 166 -5.63 2.58 11.43
C LEU A 166 -6.68 1.51 11.52
N ASP A 167 -6.34 0.28 11.18
CA ASP A 167 -7.17 -0.89 11.41
C ASP A 167 -6.56 -1.77 12.51
N LEU A 168 -7.31 -1.97 13.59
CA LEU A 168 -6.87 -2.72 14.75
C LEU A 168 -7.39 -4.15 14.70
N HIS A 169 -6.50 -5.09 14.95
CA HIS A 169 -6.79 -6.52 14.95
C HIS A 169 -6.40 -7.15 16.30
N THR A 170 -7.30 -7.91 16.88
CA THR A 170 -7.03 -8.71 18.09
C THR A 170 -6.94 -10.21 17.78
N HIS A 171 -7.29 -10.59 16.55
CA HIS A 171 -7.20 -11.97 16.05
C HIS A 171 -6.33 -12.00 14.78
N LEU A 172 -5.75 -13.17 14.48
CA LEU A 172 -5.03 -13.37 13.21
C LEU A 172 -5.99 -13.12 12.05
N MET A 173 -5.53 -12.31 11.09
CA MET A 173 -6.33 -11.92 9.94
C MET A 173 -6.81 -13.14 9.16
N GLY A 174 -8.12 -13.19 8.90
CA GLY A 174 -8.79 -14.28 8.22
C GLY A 174 -9.21 -15.45 9.10
N ALA A 175 -8.75 -15.55 10.36
CA ALA A 175 -9.21 -16.59 11.28
C ALA A 175 -10.72 -16.47 11.57
N ASP A 176 -11.28 -15.26 11.50
CA ASP A 176 -12.72 -15.01 11.69
C ASP A 176 -13.56 -15.34 10.46
N ARG A 177 -12.95 -15.42 9.28
CA ARG A 177 -13.64 -15.67 8.01
C ARG A 177 -13.64 -17.14 7.60
N ILE A 178 -12.86 -17.99 8.25
CA ILE A 178 -12.71 -19.39 7.87
C ILE A 178 -13.25 -20.25 9.01
N ARG A 179 -13.99 -21.31 8.65
CA ARG A 179 -14.41 -22.40 9.58
C ARG A 179 -13.24 -23.06 10.34
N THR A 180 -12.01 -22.68 10.02
CA THR A 180 -10.75 -23.10 10.66
C THR A 180 -10.49 -22.45 12.01
N ARG A 181 -11.27 -21.45 12.48
CA ARG A 181 -11.12 -20.90 13.83
C ARG A 181 -11.15 -22.00 14.90
N ALA A 182 -12.06 -22.95 14.75
CA ALA A 182 -12.16 -24.10 15.65
C ALA A 182 -10.94 -25.03 15.60
N LEU A 183 -10.32 -25.19 14.41
CA LEU A 183 -9.16 -26.05 14.20
C LEU A 183 -7.83 -25.45 14.65
N LEU A 184 -7.70 -24.13 14.62
CA LEU A 184 -6.49 -23.42 15.06
C LEU A 184 -6.45 -23.17 16.58
N LEU A 185 -7.62 -23.11 17.23
CA LEU A 185 -7.75 -22.85 18.66
C LEU A 185 -7.96 -24.13 19.48
N SER A 186 -8.09 -25.31 18.87
CA SER A 186 -8.33 -26.60 19.54
C SER A 186 -7.08 -27.46 19.71
N LYS A 187 -5.89 -26.90 19.57
CA LYS A 187 -4.65 -27.60 19.89
C LYS A 187 -4.08 -27.00 21.17
N ASP A 188 -4.60 -27.45 22.29
CA ASP A 188 -3.87 -27.61 23.55
C ASP A 188 -3.03 -28.87 23.49
#